data_92fe102ad52b10ca30c27c4a63b368b9
#
_entry.id   92fe102ad52b10ca30c27c4a63b368b9
#
_cell.length_a   1.000
_cell.length_b   1.000
_cell.length_c   1.000
_cell.angle_alpha   90.00
_cell.angle_beta   90.00
_cell.angle_gamma   90.00
#
_symmetry.space_group_name_H-M   'P 1'
#
loop_
_entity.id
_entity.type
_entity.pdbx_description
1 polymer ?
#
loop_
_entity_poly.entity_id
_entity_poly.type
_entity_poly.pdbx_seq_one_letter_code
_entity_poly.pdbx_strand_id
1 'polypeptide(L)'
;PGFEHYRFDLIYIDGDHTEEAVFNDGLSAFMVCRVGGYILFDDYEWREETKRGIDRFISVHANQINIIKKGYQVLVQKTSN
;
A
#
# COMPACT_ATOMS: atom_id res chain seq x y z
N PRO A 1 -14.17 -3.30 20.84
CA PRO A 1 -12.74 -3.38 20.59
C PRO A 1 -12.50 -3.76 19.16
N GLY A 2 -11.59 -4.64 18.92
CA GLY A 2 -11.29 -5.06 17.58
C GLY A 2 -10.21 -4.21 16.96
N PHE A 3 -10.15 -4.27 15.65
CA PHE A 3 -9.05 -3.67 14.93
C PHE A 3 -9.04 -2.16 14.95
N GLU A 4 -10.17 -1.54 15.24
CA GLU A 4 -10.23 -0.08 15.22
C GLU A 4 -9.35 0.57 16.26
N HIS A 5 -8.89 -0.18 17.24
CA HIS A 5 -7.97 0.32 18.27
C HIS A 5 -6.51 0.08 17.90
N TYR A 6 -6.27 -0.61 16.79
CA TYR A 6 -4.92 -0.95 16.37
C TYR A 6 -4.63 -0.28 15.03
N ARG A 7 -3.66 0.62 15.04
CA ARG A 7 -3.23 1.30 13.83
C ARG A 7 -1.72 1.19 13.73
N PHE A 8 -1.25 0.98 12.54
CA PHE A 8 0.17 0.81 12.29
C PHE A 8 0.76 2.06 11.66
N ASP A 9 1.98 2.37 12.06
CA ASP A 9 2.72 3.53 11.52
C ASP A 9 3.41 3.19 10.21
N LEU A 10 3.78 1.93 10.03
CA LEU A 10 4.46 1.47 8.84
C LEU A 10 4.06 0.03 8.57
N ILE A 11 3.64 -0.23 7.34
CA ILE A 11 3.25 -1.57 6.91
C ILE A 11 4.06 -1.92 5.68
N TYR A 12 4.71 -3.08 5.73
CA TYR A 12 5.48 -3.60 4.60
C TYR A 12 4.64 -4.63 3.85
N ILE A 13 4.57 -4.49 2.53
CA ILE A 13 3.86 -5.42 1.67
C ILE A 13 4.86 -6.08 0.72
N ASP A 14 4.94 -7.41 0.81
CA ASP A 14 5.74 -8.20 -0.12
C ASP A 14 5.03 -8.21 -1.48
N GLY A 15 5.72 -7.75 -2.51
CA GLY A 15 5.15 -7.65 -3.85
C GLY A 15 5.30 -8.90 -4.71
N ASP A 16 5.89 -9.97 -4.18
CA ASP A 16 6.09 -11.19 -4.95
C ASP A 16 4.82 -12.05 -4.96
N HIS A 17 3.74 -11.47 -5.51
CA HIS A 17 2.43 -12.10 -5.58
C HIS A 17 1.70 -11.65 -6.84
N THR A 18 0.51 -12.22 -7.06
CA THR A 18 -0.32 -11.85 -8.19
C THR A 18 -0.84 -10.42 -8.06
N GLU A 19 -1.29 -9.86 -9.16
CA GLU A 19 -1.90 -8.53 -9.16
C GLU A 19 -3.01 -8.42 -8.12
N GLU A 20 -3.91 -9.41 -8.09
CA GLU A 20 -5.03 -9.42 -7.17
C GLU A 20 -4.58 -9.47 -5.71
N ALA A 21 -3.59 -10.32 -5.42
CA ALA A 21 -3.10 -10.47 -4.05
C ALA A 21 -2.41 -9.18 -3.57
N VAL A 22 -1.59 -8.57 -4.41
CA VAL A 22 -0.92 -7.32 -4.06
C VAL A 22 -1.93 -6.20 -3.83
N PHE A 23 -2.93 -6.10 -4.72
CA PHE A 23 -3.97 -5.09 -4.58
C PHE A 23 -4.76 -5.29 -3.29
N ASN A 24 -5.16 -6.52 -2.99
CA ASN A 24 -5.91 -6.82 -1.78
C ASN A 24 -5.10 -6.58 -0.51
N ASP A 25 -3.81 -6.90 -0.54
CA ASP A 25 -2.93 -6.60 0.59
C ASP A 25 -2.84 -5.08 0.81
N GLY A 26 -2.80 -4.32 -0.27
CA GLY A 26 -2.82 -2.86 -0.18
C GLY A 26 -4.09 -2.33 0.44
N LEU A 27 -5.25 -2.87 0.04
CA LEU A 27 -6.53 -2.48 0.62
C LEU A 27 -6.56 -2.74 2.13
N SER A 28 -6.11 -3.93 2.53
CA SER A 28 -6.08 -4.30 3.94
C SER A 28 -5.13 -3.40 4.73
N ALA A 29 -3.95 -3.15 4.18
CA ALA A 29 -2.97 -2.27 4.82
C ALA A 29 -3.51 -0.87 5.00
N PHE A 30 -4.19 -0.34 3.98
CA PHE A 30 -4.76 1.01 4.07
C PHE A 30 -5.74 1.11 5.23
N MET A 31 -6.57 0.08 5.43
CA MET A 31 -7.57 0.08 6.49
C MET A 31 -6.94 0.16 7.88
N VAL A 32 -5.80 -0.50 8.09
CA VAL A 32 -5.18 -0.57 9.40
C VAL A 32 -4.02 0.40 9.59
N CYS A 33 -3.66 1.13 8.55
CA CYS A 33 -2.64 2.17 8.63
C CYS A 33 -3.25 3.43 9.24
N ARG A 34 -2.56 4.02 10.20
CA ARG A 34 -3.06 5.30 10.75
C ARG A 34 -2.83 6.42 9.74
N VAL A 35 -3.65 7.45 9.82
CA VAL A 35 -3.42 8.66 9.04
C VAL A 35 -2.07 9.25 9.44
N GLY A 36 -1.24 9.55 8.46
CA GLY A 36 0.13 9.96 8.68
C GLY A 36 1.12 8.81 8.64
N GLY A 37 0.65 7.57 8.66
CA GLY A 37 1.50 6.40 8.55
C GLY A 37 1.87 6.09 7.11
N TYR A 38 2.69 5.05 6.94
CA TYR A 38 3.27 4.71 5.65
C TYR A 38 3.01 3.27 5.27
N ILE A 39 2.89 3.03 3.97
CA ILE A 39 2.80 1.69 3.40
C ILE A 39 3.94 1.58 2.40
N LEU A 40 4.76 0.54 2.55
CA LEU A 40 5.89 0.28 1.68
C LEU A 40 5.60 -0.97 0.87
N PHE A 41 5.47 -0.80 -0.44
CA PHE A 41 5.31 -1.92 -1.36
C PHE A 41 6.68 -2.29 -1.92
N ASP A 42 7.04 -3.57 -1.82
CA ASP A 42 8.29 -4.06 -2.38
C ASP A 42 8.07 -4.63 -3.78
N ASP A 43 9.17 -4.73 -4.53
CA ASP A 43 9.19 -5.43 -5.81
C ASP A 43 8.34 -4.78 -6.92
N TYR A 44 8.17 -3.47 -6.89
CA TYR A 44 7.35 -2.78 -7.88
C TYR A 44 7.85 -3.03 -9.32
N GLU A 45 9.16 -3.09 -9.48
CA GLU A 45 9.75 -3.30 -10.81
C GLU A 45 10.10 -4.76 -11.09
N TRP A 46 9.71 -5.66 -10.21
CA TRP A 46 10.04 -7.08 -10.32
C TRP A 46 9.32 -7.73 -11.51
N ARG A 47 8.01 -7.48 -11.63
CA ARG A 47 7.22 -8.04 -12.73
C ARG A 47 5.92 -7.26 -12.89
N GLU A 48 5.27 -7.48 -14.06
CA GLU A 48 4.07 -6.74 -14.41
C GLU A 48 2.91 -6.92 -13.44
N GLU A 49 2.71 -8.12 -12.92
CA GLU A 49 1.60 -8.36 -12.00
C GLU A 49 1.74 -7.52 -10.74
N THR A 50 2.94 -7.47 -10.16
CA THR A 50 3.21 -6.67 -8.98
C THR A 50 2.96 -5.19 -9.28
N LYS A 51 3.48 -4.74 -10.40
CA LYS A 51 3.33 -3.35 -10.81
C LYS A 51 1.86 -2.98 -10.97
N ARG A 52 1.08 -3.82 -11.64
CA ARG A 52 -0.35 -3.55 -11.84
C ARG A 52 -1.11 -3.53 -10.53
N GLY A 53 -0.78 -4.42 -9.60
CA GLY A 53 -1.45 -4.45 -8.29
C GLY A 53 -1.20 -3.18 -7.51
N ILE A 54 0.06 -2.72 -7.49
CA ILE A 54 0.41 -1.48 -6.80
C ILE A 54 -0.21 -0.27 -7.49
N ASP A 55 -0.17 -0.23 -8.83
CA ASP A 55 -0.76 0.87 -9.59
C ASP A 55 -2.27 0.96 -9.36
N ARG A 56 -2.96 -0.18 -9.27
CA ARG A 56 -4.39 -0.20 -8.95
C ARG A 56 -4.63 0.39 -7.57
N PHE A 57 -3.81 0.01 -6.58
CA PHE A 57 -3.92 0.56 -5.23
C PHE A 57 -3.77 2.08 -5.26
N ILE A 58 -2.74 2.57 -5.94
CA ILE A 58 -2.48 4.00 -6.03
C ILE A 58 -3.65 4.72 -6.68
N SER A 59 -4.18 4.15 -7.75
CA SER A 59 -5.29 4.76 -8.49
C SER A 59 -6.55 4.87 -7.64
N VAL A 60 -6.88 3.81 -6.90
CA VAL A 60 -8.07 3.79 -6.05
C VAL A 60 -7.94 4.78 -4.90
N HIS A 61 -6.73 4.98 -4.38
CA HIS A 61 -6.50 5.81 -3.19
C HIS A 61 -5.85 7.15 -3.53
N ALA A 62 -5.91 7.60 -4.78
CA ALA A 62 -5.17 8.77 -5.23
C ALA A 62 -5.37 10.01 -4.36
N ASN A 63 -6.57 10.20 -3.84
CA ASN A 63 -6.90 11.38 -3.01
C ASN A 63 -6.63 11.17 -1.52
N GLN A 64 -6.13 10.00 -1.15
CA GLN A 64 -5.97 9.62 0.25
C GLN A 64 -4.54 9.27 0.60
N ILE A 65 -3.62 9.39 -0.35
CA ILE A 65 -2.22 9.08 -0.14
C ILE A 65 -1.34 10.11 -0.84
N ASN A 66 -0.11 10.23 -0.33
CA ASN A 66 0.98 10.90 -1.05
C ASN A 66 2.01 9.85 -1.42
N ILE A 67 2.50 9.89 -2.64
CA ILE A 67 3.60 9.02 -3.06
C ILE A 67 4.90 9.69 -2.63
N ILE A 68 5.60 9.05 -1.71
CA ILE A 68 6.86 9.60 -1.17
C ILE A 68 8.04 9.20 -2.04
N LYS A 69 8.02 7.93 -2.50
CA LYS A 69 9.10 7.41 -3.34
C LYS A 69 8.52 6.34 -4.26
N LYS A 70 8.98 6.34 -5.50
CA LYS A 70 8.52 5.34 -6.47
C LYS A 70 9.72 4.88 -7.30
N GLY A 71 10.10 3.65 -7.09
CA GLY A 71 11.21 2.98 -7.78
C GLY A 71 10.99 1.50 -7.65
N TYR A 72 12.04 0.76 -7.33
CA TYR A 72 11.88 -0.66 -7.07
C TYR A 72 10.92 -0.90 -5.90
N GLN A 73 10.95 -0.01 -4.92
CA GLN A 73 9.98 0.02 -3.85
C GLN A 73 9.11 1.27 -4.01
N VAL A 74 7.86 1.18 -3.57
CA VAL A 74 6.95 2.32 -3.59
C VAL A 74 6.53 2.60 -2.16
N LEU A 75 6.82 3.81 -1.69
CA LEU A 75 6.46 4.26 -0.36
C LEU A 75 5.37 5.30 -0.47
N VAL A 76 4.24 5.04 0.16
CA VAL A 76 3.14 5.99 0.21
C VAL A 76 2.82 6.36 1.65
N GLN A 77 2.35 7.57 1.85
CA GLN A 77 1.87 8.03 3.15
C GLN A 77 0.35 8.18 3.09
N LYS A 78 -0.33 7.60 4.06
CA LYS A 78 -1.79 7.76 4.17
C LYS A 78 -2.11 9.15 4.72
N THR A 79 -2.90 9.92 3.98
CA THR A 79 -3.21 11.30 4.35
C THR A 79 -4.63 11.47 4.87
N SER A 80 -5.52 10.53 4.57
CA SER A 80 -6.90 10.56 5.09
C SER A 80 -7.51 9.16 4.98
N ASN A 81 -8.59 8.96 5.70
CA ASN A 81 -9.35 7.71 5.63
C ASN A 81 -10.26 7.65 4.42
#